data_59542e0dee056b9719a346623526a238
#
_entry.id   59542e0dee056b9719a346623526a238
#
_cell.length_a   1.000
_cell.length_b   1.000
_cell.length_c   1.000
_cell.angle_alpha   90.00
_cell.angle_beta   90.00
_cell.angle_gamma   90.00
#
_symmetry.space_group_name_H-M   'P 1'
#
loop_
_entity.id
_entity.type
_entity.pdbx_description
1 polymer ?
#
loop_
_entity_poly.entity_id
_entity_poly.type
_entity_poly.pdbx_seq_one_letter_code
_entity_poly.pdbx_strand_id
1 'polypeptide(L)'
;MRKGFFKKMAAVALAVVTTMTMFTGCGGAGSTSASTKSITIQGGNTEGDLDPAGVALGMFIQYSRLCLEPLITYDSDGKVGKAMAESYEESSDGLTWTFHLRKDAKWSDGSAVTSADFVNTIKRSLDGKTSKSIYADMLSPIVGATEAYAGTASVDNVGVTAPDDYTIEFKLVKPCSYFLKLIAMQCCYPSKAGIATNENETWYTDPKTN
;
A
#
# COMPACT_ATOMS: atom_id res chain seq x y z
N MET A 1 22.63 -67.48 -36.74
CA MET A 1 22.65 -66.00 -36.64
C MET A 1 21.31 -65.34 -36.15
N ARG A 2 20.27 -66.06 -35.82
CA ARG A 2 18.97 -65.51 -35.43
C ARG A 2 18.77 -65.27 -33.90
N LYS A 3 19.46 -65.98 -33.03
CA LYS A 3 19.27 -65.99 -31.60
C LYS A 3 19.88 -64.72 -30.91
N GLY A 4 20.89 -64.06 -31.53
CA GLY A 4 21.50 -62.86 -30.97
C GLY A 4 20.73 -61.56 -31.23
N PHE A 5 19.98 -61.58 -32.34
CA PHE A 5 19.18 -60.35 -32.71
C PHE A 5 17.98 -60.17 -31.82
N PHE A 6 17.28 -61.22 -31.41
CA PHE A 6 16.15 -61.12 -30.47
C PHE A 6 16.56 -60.70 -29.05
N LYS A 7 17.74 -61.13 -28.59
CA LYS A 7 18.23 -60.67 -27.25
C LYS A 7 18.60 -59.21 -27.25
N LYS A 8 19.11 -58.67 -28.35
CA LYS A 8 19.41 -57.22 -28.47
C LYS A 8 18.15 -56.38 -28.62
N MET A 9 17.12 -56.89 -29.32
CA MET A 9 15.83 -56.19 -29.40
C MET A 9 15.08 -56.19 -28.06
N ALA A 10 15.13 -57.29 -27.30
CA ALA A 10 14.51 -57.35 -25.98
C ALA A 10 15.18 -56.41 -24.98
N ALA A 11 16.51 -56.23 -25.05
CA ALA A 11 17.24 -55.28 -24.20
C ALA A 11 16.94 -53.83 -24.56
N VAL A 12 16.77 -53.48 -25.83
CA VAL A 12 16.41 -52.12 -26.27
C VAL A 12 14.94 -51.81 -25.92
N ALA A 13 14.02 -52.80 -26.05
CA ALA A 13 12.63 -52.62 -25.65
C ALA A 13 12.49 -52.39 -24.14
N LEU A 14 13.29 -53.10 -23.32
CA LEU A 14 13.27 -52.90 -21.85
C LEU A 14 13.86 -51.55 -21.43
N ALA A 15 14.88 -51.05 -22.13
CA ALA A 15 15.48 -49.72 -21.86
C ALA A 15 14.52 -48.60 -22.26
N VAL A 16 13.72 -48.75 -23.31
CA VAL A 16 12.73 -47.75 -23.72
C VAL A 16 11.55 -47.71 -22.75
N VAL A 17 11.13 -48.85 -22.20
CA VAL A 17 10.03 -48.90 -21.20
C VAL A 17 10.48 -48.29 -19.87
N THR A 18 11.72 -48.49 -19.44
CA THR A 18 12.23 -47.91 -18.20
C THR A 18 12.48 -46.40 -18.31
N THR A 19 12.81 -45.86 -19.48
CA THR A 19 12.94 -44.44 -19.68
C THR A 19 11.58 -43.70 -19.79
N MET A 20 10.53 -44.37 -20.28
CA MET A 20 9.18 -43.78 -20.30
C MET A 20 8.52 -43.72 -18.92
N THR A 21 8.86 -44.63 -18.00
CA THR A 21 8.29 -44.60 -16.63
C THR A 21 8.90 -43.54 -15.73
N MET A 22 10.05 -42.94 -16.09
CA MET A 22 10.62 -41.82 -15.32
C MET A 22 10.02 -40.46 -15.69
N PHE A 23 9.27 -40.34 -16.79
CA PHE A 23 8.60 -39.11 -17.19
C PHE A 23 7.12 -39.01 -16.79
N THR A 24 6.54 -40.06 -16.18
CA THR A 24 5.16 -40.01 -15.67
C THR A 24 5.04 -39.70 -14.17
N GLY A 25 6.12 -39.31 -13.54
CA GLY A 25 6.09 -38.83 -12.18
C GLY A 25 5.83 -37.34 -12.17
N CYS A 26 4.59 -36.96 -11.91
CA CYS A 26 3.97 -35.62 -11.72
C CYS A 26 3.08 -35.16 -12.89
N GLY A 27 2.14 -35.99 -13.26
CA GLY A 27 0.98 -35.62 -14.03
C GLY A 27 -0.29 -36.08 -13.32
N GLY A 28 -0.51 -35.60 -12.11
CA GLY A 28 -1.83 -35.62 -11.51
C GLY A 28 -2.72 -34.72 -12.36
N ALA A 29 -3.82 -35.26 -12.90
CA ALA A 29 -4.92 -34.46 -13.43
C ALA A 29 -5.46 -33.60 -12.28
N GLY A 30 -4.75 -32.53 -11.98
CA GLY A 30 -5.20 -31.46 -11.09
C GLY A 30 -6.11 -30.58 -11.90
N SER A 31 -7.36 -30.51 -11.49
CA SER A 31 -8.24 -29.38 -11.76
C SER A 31 -7.39 -28.10 -11.86
N THR A 32 -7.64 -27.29 -12.88
CA THR A 32 -7.13 -25.94 -13.02
C THR A 32 -7.72 -25.08 -11.89
N SER A 33 -7.26 -25.33 -10.68
CA SER A 33 -7.32 -24.36 -9.58
C SER A 33 -6.41 -23.23 -10.03
N ALA A 34 -6.96 -22.06 -10.24
CA ALA A 34 -6.19 -20.86 -10.47
C ALA A 34 -5.11 -20.82 -9.38
N SER A 35 -3.84 -20.95 -9.78
CA SER A 35 -2.72 -20.88 -8.86
C SER A 35 -2.71 -19.50 -8.25
N THR A 36 -3.32 -19.36 -7.07
CA THR A 36 -3.22 -18.13 -6.28
C THR A 36 -1.74 -17.97 -5.94
N LYS A 37 -1.08 -17.02 -6.60
CA LYS A 37 0.30 -16.68 -6.26
C LYS A 37 0.30 -16.14 -4.83
N SER A 38 0.85 -16.88 -3.91
CA SER A 38 0.99 -16.45 -2.52
C SER A 38 2.46 -16.11 -2.23
N ILE A 39 2.68 -15.07 -1.47
CA ILE A 39 3.99 -14.70 -0.93
C ILE A 39 3.88 -14.84 0.59
N THR A 40 4.77 -15.64 1.18
CA THR A 40 4.88 -15.74 2.63
C THR A 40 6.04 -14.86 3.08
N ILE A 41 5.75 -13.89 3.95
CA ILE A 41 6.75 -13.01 4.52
C ILE A 41 6.90 -13.37 5.99
N GLN A 42 8.14 -13.63 6.43
CA GLN A 42 8.42 -13.82 7.84
C GLN A 42 8.35 -12.47 8.55
N GLY A 43 7.37 -12.30 9.40
CA GLY A 43 7.20 -11.14 10.28
C GLY A 43 7.46 -11.51 11.75
N GLY A 44 7.68 -10.52 12.59
CA GLY A 44 7.67 -10.69 14.03
C GLY A 44 6.26 -10.73 14.61
N ASN A 45 6.11 -10.33 15.88
CA ASN A 45 4.82 -10.28 16.55
C ASN A 45 3.84 -9.35 15.79
N THR A 46 2.67 -9.88 15.44
CA THR A 46 1.65 -9.19 14.61
C THR A 46 0.52 -8.58 15.45
N GLU A 47 0.72 -8.46 16.76
CA GLU A 47 -0.23 -7.73 17.60
C GLU A 47 -0.10 -6.23 17.34
N GLY A 48 -1.09 -5.64 16.70
CA GLY A 48 -1.11 -4.21 16.43
C GLY A 48 -2.07 -3.82 15.32
N ASP A 49 -2.23 -2.53 15.18
CA ASP A 49 -3.11 -1.86 14.25
C ASP A 49 -2.44 -1.72 12.89
N LEU A 50 -3.13 -2.05 11.80
CA LEU A 50 -2.69 -1.83 10.41
C LEU A 50 -3.25 -0.53 9.83
N ASP A 51 -4.02 0.23 10.60
CA ASP A 51 -4.55 1.52 10.16
C ASP A 51 -3.41 2.55 10.01
N PRO A 52 -3.20 3.13 8.82
CA PRO A 52 -2.13 4.11 8.60
C PRO A 52 -2.20 5.30 9.56
N ALA A 53 -3.40 5.72 9.95
CA ALA A 53 -3.58 6.82 10.90
C ALA A 53 -3.14 6.47 12.33
N GLY A 54 -3.18 5.18 12.72
CA GLY A 54 -2.88 4.71 14.06
C GLY A 54 -1.52 4.01 14.25
N VAL A 55 -0.85 3.63 13.15
CA VAL A 55 0.34 2.79 13.20
C VAL A 55 1.50 3.43 13.94
N ALA A 56 1.94 2.78 15.01
CA ALA A 56 3.03 3.22 15.87
C ALA A 56 4.30 2.35 15.80
N LEU A 57 4.22 1.13 15.28
CA LEU A 57 5.30 0.15 15.39
C LEU A 57 5.98 -0.14 14.04
N GLY A 58 7.31 -0.17 14.03
CA GLY A 58 8.15 -0.30 12.84
C GLY A 58 7.86 -1.52 11.95
N MET A 59 7.30 -2.61 12.49
CA MET A 59 6.92 -3.78 11.70
C MET A 59 5.66 -3.53 10.87
N PHE A 60 4.69 -2.78 11.39
CA PHE A 60 3.48 -2.43 10.64
C PHE A 60 3.77 -1.49 9.48
N ILE A 61 4.81 -0.66 9.59
CA ILE A 61 5.31 0.16 8.47
C ILE A 61 5.69 -0.72 7.27
N GLN A 62 6.27 -1.90 7.52
CA GLN A 62 6.62 -2.83 6.44
C GLN A 62 5.38 -3.45 5.80
N TYR A 63 4.38 -3.85 6.60
CA TYR A 63 3.13 -4.42 6.07
C TYR A 63 2.31 -3.37 5.33
N SER A 64 2.19 -2.15 5.85
CA SER A 64 1.46 -1.09 5.16
C SER A 64 2.08 -0.77 3.80
N ARG A 65 3.41 -0.80 3.67
CA ARG A 65 4.11 -0.64 2.37
C ARG A 65 3.87 -1.77 1.38
N LEU A 66 3.45 -2.95 1.83
CA LEU A 66 3.12 -4.07 0.95
C LEU A 66 1.66 -4.01 0.46
N CYS A 67 0.78 -3.36 1.23
CA CYS A 67 -0.65 -3.33 0.95
C CYS A 67 -1.12 -1.97 0.44
N LEU A 68 -0.45 -0.88 0.83
CA LEU A 68 -0.85 0.49 0.53
C LEU A 68 0.26 1.23 -0.21
N GLU A 69 -0.12 2.07 -1.16
CA GLU A 69 0.80 2.89 -1.92
C GLU A 69 0.71 4.36 -1.47
N PRO A 70 1.84 5.00 -1.11
CA PRO A 70 1.87 6.41 -0.68
C PRO A 70 1.62 7.37 -1.85
N LEU A 71 1.47 8.67 -1.55
CA LEU A 71 1.43 9.71 -2.60
C LEU A 71 2.69 9.71 -3.44
N ILE A 72 3.84 9.65 -2.79
CA ILE A 72 5.17 9.60 -3.41
C ILE A 72 6.03 8.56 -2.69
N THR A 73 7.06 8.09 -3.37
CA THR A 73 8.08 7.20 -2.79
C THR A 73 9.47 7.82 -2.96
N TYR A 74 10.48 7.17 -2.39
CA TYR A 74 11.88 7.50 -2.58
C TYR A 74 12.60 6.27 -3.11
N ASP A 75 13.47 6.47 -4.12
CA ASP A 75 14.37 5.43 -4.59
C ASP A 75 15.58 5.23 -3.66
N SER A 76 16.46 4.30 -4.01
CA SER A 76 17.68 4.01 -3.23
C SER A 76 18.64 5.20 -3.13
N ASP A 77 18.57 6.14 -4.07
CA ASP A 77 19.39 7.34 -4.12
C ASP A 77 18.76 8.52 -3.38
N GLY A 78 17.58 8.32 -2.80
CA GLY A 78 16.81 9.35 -2.08
C GLY A 78 16.12 10.35 -2.99
N LYS A 79 15.94 10.04 -4.28
CA LYS A 79 15.17 10.86 -5.20
C LYS A 79 13.68 10.53 -5.06
N VAL A 80 12.85 11.55 -5.20
CA VAL A 80 11.40 11.39 -5.22
C VAL A 80 10.99 10.60 -6.46
N GLY A 81 10.34 9.47 -6.22
CA GLY A 81 9.74 8.61 -7.23
C GLY A 81 8.23 8.78 -7.29
N LYS A 82 7.65 8.42 -8.41
CA LYS A 82 6.20 8.37 -8.59
C LYS A 82 5.63 7.18 -7.83
N ALA A 83 4.46 7.39 -7.24
CA ALA A 83 3.65 6.35 -6.62
C ALA A 83 2.19 6.62 -6.96
N MET A 84 1.30 6.89 -5.99
CA MET A 84 -0.08 7.28 -6.32
C MET A 84 -0.15 8.64 -7.03
N ALA A 85 0.76 9.58 -6.74
CA ALA A 85 0.88 10.81 -7.51
C ALA A 85 1.74 10.60 -8.77
N GLU A 86 1.17 10.87 -9.93
CA GLU A 86 1.90 10.88 -11.21
C GLU A 86 2.67 12.19 -11.44
N SER A 87 2.23 13.28 -10.80
CA SER A 87 2.91 14.58 -10.78
C SER A 87 2.56 15.38 -9.54
N TYR A 88 3.38 16.36 -9.23
CA TYR A 88 3.12 17.34 -8.18
C TYR A 88 3.75 18.69 -8.55
N GLU A 89 3.21 19.75 -7.96
CA GLU A 89 3.63 21.12 -8.16
C GLU A 89 3.77 21.82 -6.81
N GLU A 90 4.78 22.69 -6.71
CA GLU A 90 4.96 23.62 -5.60
C GLU A 90 4.70 25.04 -6.09
N SER A 91 3.89 25.82 -5.37
CA SER A 91 3.69 27.22 -5.69
C SER A 91 4.96 28.04 -5.52
N SER A 92 5.07 29.18 -6.22
CA SER A 92 6.26 30.02 -6.20
C SER A 92 6.62 30.59 -4.83
N ASP A 93 5.66 30.68 -3.92
CA ASP A 93 5.85 31.10 -2.53
C ASP A 93 6.16 29.92 -1.58
N GLY A 94 6.13 28.67 -2.08
CA GLY A 94 6.38 27.44 -1.31
C GLY A 94 5.30 27.11 -0.29
N LEU A 95 4.11 27.72 -0.39
CA LEU A 95 3.03 27.56 0.57
C LEU A 95 1.94 26.59 0.13
N THR A 96 1.87 26.28 -1.15
CA THR A 96 0.87 25.35 -1.69
C THR A 96 1.56 24.21 -2.47
N TRP A 97 1.14 23.00 -2.17
CA TRP A 97 1.56 21.81 -2.89
C TRP A 97 0.34 21.11 -3.48
N THR A 98 0.36 20.86 -4.79
CA THR A 98 -0.72 20.18 -5.51
C THR A 98 -0.21 18.86 -6.05
N PHE A 99 -0.93 17.78 -5.79
CA PHE A 99 -0.61 16.41 -6.25
C PHE A 99 -1.70 15.91 -7.18
N HIS A 100 -1.32 15.37 -8.32
CA HIS A 100 -2.23 14.76 -9.29
C HIS A 100 -2.08 13.24 -9.22
N LEU A 101 -3.17 12.54 -8.91
CA LEU A 101 -3.18 11.09 -8.73
C LEU A 101 -3.35 10.37 -10.07
N ARG A 102 -2.74 9.20 -10.19
CA ARG A 102 -3.04 8.26 -11.28
C ARG A 102 -4.46 7.71 -11.11
N LYS A 103 -5.14 7.44 -12.24
CA LYS A 103 -6.57 7.08 -12.26
C LYS A 103 -6.85 5.58 -12.32
N ASP A 104 -5.83 4.76 -12.40
CA ASP A 104 -5.93 3.31 -12.58
C ASP A 104 -5.87 2.54 -11.26
N ALA A 105 -5.57 3.22 -10.14
CA ALA A 105 -5.49 2.62 -8.81
C ALA A 105 -6.86 2.21 -8.28
N LYS A 106 -6.89 1.03 -7.67
CA LYS A 106 -8.12 0.45 -7.11
C LYS A 106 -7.86 -0.16 -5.75
N TRP A 107 -8.85 -0.05 -4.90
CA TRP A 107 -8.96 -0.85 -3.69
C TRP A 107 -9.17 -2.33 -4.03
N SER A 108 -8.98 -3.22 -3.06
CA SER A 108 -9.16 -4.67 -3.22
C SER A 108 -10.59 -5.07 -3.58
N ASP A 109 -11.60 -4.25 -3.27
CA ASP A 109 -12.99 -4.44 -3.68
C ASP A 109 -13.30 -3.95 -5.10
N GLY A 110 -12.30 -3.37 -5.79
CA GLY A 110 -12.40 -2.86 -7.15
C GLY A 110 -12.86 -1.41 -7.28
N SER A 111 -13.22 -0.72 -6.18
CA SER A 111 -13.51 0.71 -6.19
C SER A 111 -12.24 1.54 -6.47
N ALA A 112 -12.39 2.74 -7.01
CA ALA A 112 -11.26 3.62 -7.28
C ALA A 112 -10.63 4.13 -5.98
N VAL A 113 -9.31 4.28 -5.97
CA VAL A 113 -8.60 5.07 -4.95
C VAL A 113 -8.66 6.53 -5.37
N THR A 114 -9.10 7.41 -4.47
CA THR A 114 -9.32 8.82 -4.74
C THR A 114 -8.53 9.73 -3.79
N SER A 115 -8.50 11.01 -4.11
CA SER A 115 -7.92 12.05 -3.25
C SER A 115 -8.57 12.09 -1.87
N ALA A 116 -9.87 11.80 -1.77
CA ALA A 116 -10.58 11.75 -0.51
C ALA A 116 -10.00 10.71 0.46
N ASP A 117 -9.46 9.59 -0.03
CA ASP A 117 -8.86 8.54 0.81
C ASP A 117 -7.60 9.03 1.53
N PHE A 118 -6.80 9.87 0.88
CA PHE A 118 -5.62 10.49 1.47
C PHE A 118 -5.97 11.59 2.46
N VAL A 119 -6.91 12.47 2.06
CA VAL A 119 -7.42 13.53 2.93
C VAL A 119 -8.04 12.94 4.20
N ASN A 120 -8.78 11.83 4.08
CA ASN A 120 -9.36 11.10 5.19
C ASN A 120 -8.29 10.70 6.22
N THR A 121 -7.22 10.04 5.79
CA THR A 121 -6.16 9.60 6.72
C THR A 121 -5.51 10.77 7.45
N ILE A 122 -5.17 11.84 6.72
CA ILE A 122 -4.51 13.00 7.31
C ILE A 122 -5.40 13.68 8.35
N LYS A 123 -6.68 13.88 8.04
CA LYS A 123 -7.65 14.46 8.98
C LYS A 123 -7.87 13.56 10.20
N ARG A 124 -7.97 12.25 10.00
CA ARG A 124 -8.08 11.29 11.11
C ARG A 124 -6.85 11.31 12.01
N SER A 125 -5.65 11.36 11.42
CA SER A 125 -4.39 11.45 12.18
C SER A 125 -4.31 12.75 13.01
N LEU A 126 -4.92 13.83 12.54
CA LEU A 126 -4.89 15.14 13.19
C LEU A 126 -6.10 15.41 14.09
N ASP A 127 -7.07 14.51 14.19
CA ASP A 127 -8.19 14.67 15.11
C ASP A 127 -7.74 14.40 16.55
N GLY A 128 -7.38 15.45 17.27
CA GLY A 128 -6.88 15.37 18.63
C GLY A 128 -7.83 14.78 19.66
N LYS A 129 -9.11 14.54 19.30
CA LYS A 129 -10.09 13.90 20.17
C LYS A 129 -10.10 12.40 20.05
N THR A 130 -9.84 11.88 18.86
CA THR A 130 -10.01 10.46 18.53
C THR A 130 -8.75 9.83 17.93
N SER A 131 -7.76 10.65 17.52
CA SER A 131 -6.52 10.14 16.89
C SER A 131 -5.65 9.36 17.88
N LYS A 132 -5.13 8.24 17.39
CA LYS A 132 -4.08 7.44 18.04
C LYS A 132 -2.71 7.63 17.39
N SER A 133 -2.58 8.57 16.44
CA SER A 133 -1.35 8.79 15.69
C SER A 133 -0.27 9.40 16.55
N ILE A 134 0.86 8.68 16.68
CA ILE A 134 2.05 9.22 17.35
C ILE A 134 2.89 10.12 16.43
N TYR A 135 2.53 10.23 15.16
CA TYR A 135 3.25 11.01 14.15
C TYR A 135 2.49 12.27 13.73
N ALA A 136 1.33 12.55 14.34
CA ALA A 136 0.47 13.67 13.95
C ALA A 136 1.14 15.04 14.15
N ASP A 137 1.98 15.20 15.15
CA ASP A 137 2.74 16.42 15.41
C ASP A 137 3.74 16.76 14.29
N MET A 138 4.23 15.75 13.56
CA MET A 138 5.10 15.95 12.41
C MET A 138 4.38 16.65 11.23
N LEU A 139 3.05 16.60 11.19
CA LEU A 139 2.22 17.27 10.19
C LEU A 139 1.98 18.75 10.51
N SER A 140 2.56 19.28 11.58
CA SER A 140 2.45 20.70 11.99
C SER A 140 2.80 21.74 10.92
N PRO A 141 3.58 21.48 9.84
CA PRO A 141 3.73 22.42 8.74
C PRO A 141 2.42 22.69 7.98
N ILE A 142 1.41 21.81 8.03
CA ILE A 142 0.12 22.01 7.37
C ILE A 142 -0.71 23.01 8.18
N VAL A 143 -1.34 23.96 7.48
CA VAL A 143 -2.23 24.95 8.10
C VAL A 143 -3.29 24.26 8.97
N GLY A 144 -3.51 24.75 10.19
CA GLY A 144 -4.52 24.23 11.11
C GLY A 144 -4.22 22.85 11.73
N ALA A 145 -3.12 22.20 11.36
CA ALA A 145 -2.78 20.87 11.87
C ALA A 145 -2.51 20.86 13.37
N THR A 146 -1.77 21.85 13.87
CA THR A 146 -1.44 21.96 15.30
C THR A 146 -2.68 22.14 16.16
N GLU A 147 -3.58 23.01 15.75
CA GLU A 147 -4.81 23.34 16.47
C GLU A 147 -5.80 22.15 16.44
N ALA A 148 -5.89 21.46 15.30
CA ALA A 148 -6.71 20.27 15.16
C ALA A 148 -6.19 19.14 16.07
N TYR A 149 -4.89 18.88 16.04
CA TYR A 149 -4.27 17.85 16.88
C TYR A 149 -4.34 18.16 18.37
N ALA A 150 -4.27 19.44 18.75
CA ALA A 150 -4.51 19.87 20.14
C ALA A 150 -6.00 19.80 20.55
N GLY A 151 -6.92 19.48 19.62
CA GLY A 151 -8.37 19.44 19.87
C GLY A 151 -9.00 20.82 20.06
N THR A 152 -8.30 21.91 19.72
CA THR A 152 -8.76 23.29 19.87
C THR A 152 -9.44 23.84 18.61
N ALA A 153 -9.28 23.17 17.46
CA ALA A 153 -9.98 23.47 16.22
C ALA A 153 -10.54 22.20 15.56
N SER A 154 -11.48 22.37 14.62
CA SER A 154 -11.98 21.26 13.80
C SER A 154 -10.92 20.81 12.80
N VAL A 155 -10.86 19.51 12.52
CA VAL A 155 -10.06 18.93 11.43
C VAL A 155 -10.47 19.46 10.06
N ASP A 156 -11.66 20.04 9.92
CA ASP A 156 -12.11 20.67 8.68
C ASP A 156 -11.33 21.93 8.33
N ASN A 157 -10.69 22.53 9.32
CA ASN A 157 -9.84 23.70 9.15
C ASN A 157 -8.41 23.36 8.73
N VAL A 158 -8.08 22.06 8.64
CA VAL A 158 -6.75 21.62 8.20
C VAL A 158 -6.58 21.90 6.71
N GLY A 159 -5.44 22.48 6.35
CA GLY A 159 -5.08 22.87 5.00
C GLY A 159 -4.74 21.69 4.10
N VAL A 160 -5.58 20.65 4.10
CA VAL A 160 -5.55 19.54 3.13
C VAL A 160 -6.94 19.37 2.53
N THR A 161 -7.02 19.43 1.20
CA THR A 161 -8.29 19.36 0.48
C THR A 161 -8.19 18.46 -0.74
N ALA A 162 -9.34 17.95 -1.19
CA ALA A 162 -9.53 17.19 -2.41
C ALA A 162 -10.46 18.01 -3.34
N PRO A 163 -9.92 18.88 -4.21
CA PRO A 163 -10.72 19.69 -5.13
C PRO A 163 -11.53 18.84 -6.12
N ASP A 164 -10.99 17.69 -6.48
CA ASP A 164 -11.62 16.64 -7.30
C ASP A 164 -11.11 15.26 -6.88
N ASP A 165 -11.61 14.20 -7.50
CA ASP A 165 -11.29 12.81 -7.16
C ASP A 165 -9.81 12.45 -7.32
N TYR A 166 -9.01 13.24 -8.06
CA TYR A 166 -7.64 12.91 -8.40
C TYR A 166 -6.65 14.05 -8.12
N THR A 167 -7.09 15.09 -7.42
CA THR A 167 -6.24 16.21 -7.02
C THR A 167 -6.26 16.38 -5.51
N ILE A 168 -5.07 16.51 -4.90
CA ILE A 168 -4.90 16.84 -3.49
C ILE A 168 -4.13 18.13 -3.39
N GLU A 169 -4.63 19.08 -2.61
CA GLU A 169 -3.96 20.33 -2.33
C GLU A 169 -3.61 20.44 -0.84
N PHE A 170 -2.36 20.80 -0.56
CA PHE A 170 -1.88 21.13 0.79
C PHE A 170 -1.55 22.60 0.89
N LYS A 171 -1.95 23.21 1.99
CA LYS A 171 -1.56 24.58 2.37
C LYS A 171 -0.66 24.54 3.59
N LEU A 172 0.50 25.16 3.49
CA LEU A 172 1.52 25.19 4.54
C LEU A 172 1.53 26.54 5.27
N VAL A 173 1.85 26.51 6.55
CA VAL A 173 2.03 27.70 7.39
C VAL A 173 3.24 28.52 6.93
N LYS A 174 4.27 27.84 6.44
CA LYS A 174 5.52 28.43 5.90
C LYS A 174 6.16 27.47 4.92
N PRO A 175 7.06 27.93 4.02
CA PRO A 175 7.78 27.04 3.13
C PRO A 175 8.52 25.95 3.90
N CYS A 176 8.41 24.68 3.43
CA CYS A 176 8.93 23.51 4.11
C CYS A 176 9.71 22.63 3.15
N SER A 177 11.04 22.75 3.15
CA SER A 177 11.94 22.01 2.22
C SER A 177 11.89 20.48 2.38
N TYR A 178 11.41 19.97 3.49
CA TYR A 178 11.26 18.55 3.77
C TYR A 178 9.82 18.04 3.68
N PHE A 179 8.89 18.85 3.15
CA PHE A 179 7.46 18.52 3.09
C PHE A 179 7.20 17.20 2.36
N LEU A 180 7.87 16.95 1.24
CA LEU A 180 7.74 15.69 0.51
C LEU A 180 8.11 14.48 1.38
N LYS A 181 9.08 14.61 2.30
CA LYS A 181 9.44 13.53 3.22
C LYS A 181 8.33 13.27 4.24
N LEU A 182 7.64 14.31 4.69
CA LEU A 182 6.53 14.17 5.63
C LEU A 182 5.36 13.42 5.00
N ILE A 183 4.94 13.79 3.80
CA ILE A 183 3.80 13.13 3.14
C ILE A 183 4.10 11.72 2.63
N ALA A 184 5.36 11.32 2.56
CA ALA A 184 5.76 9.95 2.29
C ALA A 184 5.69 9.04 3.53
N MET A 185 5.39 9.59 4.70
CA MET A 185 5.22 8.81 5.93
C MET A 185 3.91 8.03 5.92
N GLN A 186 3.88 6.92 6.65
CA GLN A 186 2.71 6.02 6.71
C GLN A 186 1.43 6.70 7.22
N CYS A 187 1.52 7.68 8.11
CA CYS A 187 0.36 8.46 8.58
C CYS A 187 -0.31 9.29 7.48
N CYS A 188 0.28 9.33 6.29
CA CYS A 188 -0.28 9.95 5.08
C CYS A 188 -0.66 8.92 4.00
N TYR A 189 -0.58 7.62 4.28
CA TYR A 189 -1.03 6.58 3.34
C TYR A 189 -2.55 6.60 3.25
N PRO A 190 -3.15 6.15 2.13
CA PRO A 190 -4.59 6.22 1.96
C PRO A 190 -5.32 5.29 2.92
N SER A 191 -6.44 5.75 3.45
CA SER A 191 -7.44 4.92 4.11
C SER A 191 -8.81 5.19 3.51
N LYS A 192 -9.59 4.13 3.27
CA LYS A 192 -10.81 4.23 2.48
C LYS A 192 -11.81 5.20 3.08
N ALA A 193 -12.05 6.30 2.41
CA ALA A 193 -12.96 7.34 2.86
C ALA A 193 -14.40 6.80 3.03
N GLY A 194 -15.08 7.24 4.08
CA GLY A 194 -16.44 6.78 4.43
C GLY A 194 -16.50 5.43 5.14
N ILE A 195 -15.41 4.65 5.20
CA ILE A 195 -15.33 3.37 5.92
C ILE A 195 -14.30 3.46 7.05
N ALA A 196 -13.12 3.95 6.74
CA ALA A 196 -12.06 4.17 7.72
C ALA A 196 -12.37 5.40 8.57
N THR A 197 -12.77 5.18 9.81
CA THR A 197 -12.99 6.22 10.82
C THR A 197 -12.19 5.89 12.08
N ASN A 198 -12.01 6.85 12.98
CA ASN A 198 -11.32 6.58 14.24
C ASN A 198 -12.13 5.69 15.20
N GLU A 199 -13.42 5.52 14.95
CA GLU A 199 -14.31 4.60 15.67
C GLU A 199 -14.32 3.20 15.03
N ASN A 200 -14.02 3.07 13.74
CA ASN A 200 -13.94 1.80 13.03
C ASN A 200 -12.48 1.35 12.93
N GLU A 201 -11.96 0.83 14.02
CA GLU A 201 -10.55 0.41 14.15
C GLU A 201 -10.22 -0.87 13.35
N THR A 202 -11.22 -1.57 12.84
CA THR A 202 -11.05 -2.85 12.13
C THR A 202 -11.37 -2.77 10.64
N TRP A 203 -11.51 -1.57 10.08
CA TRP A 203 -11.88 -1.36 8.68
C TRP A 203 -10.97 -2.12 7.69
N TYR A 204 -9.69 -2.28 8.03
CA TYR A 204 -8.69 -2.97 7.20
C TYR A 204 -8.73 -4.50 7.32
N THR A 205 -9.55 -5.08 8.20
CA THR A 205 -9.63 -6.54 8.41
C THR A 205 -10.62 -7.22 7.47
N ASP A 206 -11.55 -6.49 6.90
CA ASP A 206 -12.52 -7.03 5.94
C ASP A 206 -12.00 -6.82 4.50
N PRO A 207 -11.65 -7.91 3.77
CA PRO A 207 -11.15 -7.80 2.39
C PRO A 207 -12.17 -7.25 1.40
N LYS A 208 -13.44 -7.04 1.81
CA LYS A 208 -14.46 -6.38 1.00
C LYS A 208 -14.50 -4.86 1.17
N THR A 209 -13.88 -4.36 2.22
CA THR A 209 -13.86 -2.93 2.55
C THR A 209 -12.47 -2.31 2.47
N ASN A 210 -11.48 -3.13 2.18
CA ASN A 210 -10.06 -2.74 2.14
C ASN A 210 -9.51 -2.73 0.71
#